data_5fe83bea2adf1434c7bca8cfdd7b2226
#
_entry.id   5fe83bea2adf1434c7bca8cfdd7b2226
#
_cell.length_a   1.000
_cell.length_b   1.000
_cell.length_c   1.000
_cell.angle_alpha   90.00
_cell.angle_beta   90.00
_cell.angle_gamma   90.00
#
_symmetry.space_group_name_H-M   'P 1'
#
loop_
_entity.id
_entity.type
_entity.pdbx_description
1 polymer ?
#
loop_
_entity_poly.entity_id
_entity_poly.type
_entity_poly.pdbx_seq_one_letter_code
_entity_poly.pdbx_strand_id
1 'polypeptide(L)'
;MKRFIFAALMLPSFAGAADGAAAATMPGIASLVGAWELIGAYREHRDGSRNDDYGAKPRGMLTVGNDGRYALQIYHTERPPFEGDFRAAEAQEYKRLLLAMSTHFGTLSVEEGKLVFHITAASNPQWDGTVQRRAYQLQGDVLAWRVPPRPDGDVPISAWRRLR
;
A
#
# COMPACT_ATOMS: atom_id res chain seq x y z
N MET A 1 32.72 15.07 -11.57
CA MET A 1 31.43 14.59 -12.12
C MET A 1 31.16 13.20 -11.54
N LYS A 2 30.37 13.11 -10.46
CA LYS A 2 29.98 11.83 -9.82
C LYS A 2 28.71 11.32 -10.51
N ARG A 3 28.83 10.25 -11.27
CA ARG A 3 27.67 9.56 -11.86
C ARG A 3 26.93 8.82 -10.75
N PHE A 4 25.74 9.28 -10.40
CA PHE A 4 24.80 8.53 -9.58
C PHE A 4 24.20 7.43 -10.45
N ILE A 5 24.56 6.19 -10.15
CA ILE A 5 23.92 5.00 -10.72
C ILE A 5 22.58 4.87 -9.95
N PHE A 6 21.49 5.23 -10.61
CA PHE A 6 20.16 4.87 -10.13
C PHE A 6 20.02 3.35 -10.27
N ALA A 7 20.12 2.63 -9.17
CA ALA A 7 19.67 1.25 -9.13
C ALA A 7 18.15 1.26 -9.30
N ALA A 8 17.67 0.89 -10.48
CA ALA A 8 16.25 0.64 -10.70
C ALA A 8 15.82 -0.50 -9.77
N LEU A 9 15.00 -0.19 -8.77
CA LEU A 9 14.38 -1.18 -7.91
C LEU A 9 13.43 -1.99 -8.79
N MET A 10 13.84 -3.18 -9.21
CA MET A 10 12.94 -4.10 -9.91
C MET A 10 11.83 -4.53 -8.97
N LEU A 11 10.65 -3.96 -9.16
CA LEU A 11 9.44 -4.46 -8.52
C LEU A 11 9.12 -5.84 -9.11
N PRO A 12 8.69 -6.81 -8.29
CA PRO A 12 8.29 -8.11 -8.80
C PRO A 12 7.18 -7.95 -9.84
N SER A 13 7.39 -8.51 -11.03
CA SER A 13 6.35 -8.59 -12.04
C SER A 13 5.25 -9.52 -11.57
N PHE A 14 4.01 -9.06 -11.57
CA PHE A 14 2.84 -9.91 -11.38
C PHE A 14 2.58 -10.69 -12.68
N ALA A 15 3.51 -11.59 -13.07
CA ALA A 15 3.29 -12.52 -14.18
C ALA A 15 2.20 -13.51 -13.77
N GLY A 16 1.26 -13.76 -14.67
CA GLY A 16 0.25 -14.80 -14.51
C GLY A 16 0.93 -16.15 -14.30
N ALA A 17 0.43 -16.95 -13.36
CA ALA A 17 0.94 -18.28 -13.08
C ALA A 17 0.83 -19.14 -14.33
N ALA A 18 1.98 -19.53 -14.88
CA ALA A 18 2.09 -20.66 -15.79
C ALA A 18 2.42 -21.90 -14.95
N ASP A 19 1.71 -22.98 -15.23
CA ASP A 19 1.78 -24.27 -14.56
C ASP A 19 3.22 -24.79 -14.38
N GLY A 20 3.53 -25.32 -13.19
CA GLY A 20 4.66 -26.22 -12.99
C GLY A 20 5.67 -25.88 -11.89
N ALA A 21 5.38 -25.00 -10.93
CA ALA A 21 6.22 -24.83 -9.75
C ALA A 21 5.66 -25.59 -8.56
N ALA A 22 6.52 -26.38 -7.85
CA ALA A 22 6.19 -27.02 -6.59
C ALA A 22 5.42 -26.03 -5.69
N ALA A 23 4.31 -26.48 -5.08
CA ALA A 23 3.45 -25.66 -4.25
C ALA A 23 4.27 -25.00 -3.13
N ALA A 24 4.75 -23.80 -3.37
CA ALA A 24 5.36 -22.99 -2.34
C ALA A 24 4.30 -22.77 -1.27
N THR A 25 4.53 -23.25 -0.05
CA THR A 25 3.65 -23.01 1.09
C THR A 25 3.42 -21.52 1.20
N MET A 26 2.18 -21.07 0.98
CA MET A 26 1.85 -19.65 1.05
C MET A 26 2.16 -19.13 2.46
N PRO A 27 2.89 -18.03 2.59
CA PRO A 27 3.24 -17.49 3.91
C PRO A 27 1.97 -17.15 4.68
N GLY A 28 1.86 -17.65 5.93
CA GLY A 28 0.79 -17.26 6.84
C GLY A 28 1.01 -15.86 7.42
N ILE A 29 0.06 -15.38 8.22
CA ILE A 29 0.11 -14.05 8.86
C ILE A 29 1.42 -13.83 9.64
N ALA A 30 1.97 -14.87 10.26
CA ALA A 30 3.22 -14.81 11.01
C ALA A 30 4.40 -14.24 10.20
N SER A 31 4.42 -14.47 8.88
CA SER A 31 5.44 -13.92 7.98
C SER A 31 5.30 -12.43 7.74
N LEU A 32 4.16 -11.85 8.11
CA LEU A 32 3.85 -10.42 7.92
C LEU A 32 4.00 -9.62 9.21
N VAL A 33 4.11 -10.28 10.35
CA VAL A 33 4.28 -9.62 11.66
C VAL A 33 5.51 -8.72 11.67
N GLY A 34 5.35 -7.51 12.22
CA GLY A 34 6.40 -6.50 12.34
C GLY A 34 6.03 -5.16 11.75
N ALA A 35 7.03 -4.31 11.58
CA ALA A 35 6.89 -2.98 10.99
C ALA A 35 7.48 -2.94 9.58
N TRP A 36 6.85 -2.18 8.70
CA TRP A 36 7.17 -2.08 7.29
C TRP A 36 7.14 -0.62 6.85
N GLU A 37 8.16 -0.20 6.14
CA GLU A 37 8.25 1.12 5.51
C GLU A 37 7.72 1.04 4.08
N LEU A 38 6.93 2.04 3.67
CA LEU A 38 6.51 2.18 2.29
C LEU A 38 7.70 2.54 1.39
N ILE A 39 7.96 1.75 0.36
CA ILE A 39 9.03 1.99 -0.62
C ILE A 39 8.49 2.40 -1.98
N GLY A 40 7.17 2.31 -2.19
CA GLY A 40 6.51 2.77 -3.41
C GLY A 40 5.00 2.60 -3.35
N ALA A 41 4.30 3.52 -3.99
CA ALA A 41 2.87 3.45 -4.23
C ALA A 41 2.61 3.85 -5.69
N TYR A 42 1.96 2.98 -6.45
CA TYR A 42 1.80 3.10 -7.89
C TYR A 42 0.34 2.94 -8.28
N ARG A 43 -0.01 3.52 -9.42
CA ARG A 43 -1.26 3.28 -10.11
C ARG A 43 -0.94 2.58 -11.42
N GLU A 44 -1.46 1.38 -11.61
CA GLU A 44 -1.37 0.65 -12.85
C GLU A 44 -2.64 0.88 -13.67
N HIS A 45 -2.49 1.37 -14.88
CA HIS A 45 -3.57 1.64 -15.82
C HIS A 45 -3.98 0.38 -16.59
N ARG A 46 -5.10 0.42 -17.29
CA ARG A 46 -5.62 -0.72 -18.08
C ARG A 46 -4.68 -1.19 -19.19
N ASP A 47 -3.84 -0.29 -19.72
CA ASP A 47 -2.82 -0.60 -20.72
C ASP A 47 -1.53 -1.17 -20.13
N GLY A 48 -1.48 -1.37 -18.79
CA GLY A 48 -0.31 -1.87 -18.06
C GLY A 48 0.75 -0.81 -17.76
N SER A 49 0.59 0.42 -18.21
CA SER A 49 1.46 1.53 -17.80
C SER A 49 1.29 1.86 -16.33
N ARG A 50 2.30 2.48 -15.70
CA ARG A 50 2.29 2.83 -14.28
C ARG A 50 2.76 4.26 -14.06
N ASN A 51 2.14 4.92 -13.10
CA ASN A 51 2.61 6.18 -12.55
C ASN A 51 2.58 6.15 -11.00
N ASP A 52 3.24 7.12 -10.38
CA ASP A 52 3.21 7.29 -8.93
C ASP A 52 1.81 7.72 -8.46
N ASP A 53 1.27 7.04 -7.44
CA ASP A 53 -0.06 7.35 -6.88
C ASP A 53 -0.01 8.39 -5.76
N TYR A 54 1.10 8.44 -4.99
CA TYR A 54 1.34 9.38 -3.89
C TYR A 54 2.63 10.19 -4.07
N GLY A 55 3.00 10.47 -5.33
CA GLY A 55 4.23 11.17 -5.70
C GLY A 55 5.47 10.27 -5.65
N ALA A 56 6.61 10.83 -6.08
CA ALA A 56 7.84 10.08 -6.35
C ALA A 56 8.50 9.46 -5.10
N LYS A 57 8.22 9.97 -3.90
CA LYS A 57 8.78 9.48 -2.62
C LYS A 57 7.70 9.49 -1.54
N PRO A 58 6.66 8.67 -1.65
CA PRO A 58 5.61 8.61 -0.65
C PRO A 58 6.18 8.15 0.69
N ARG A 59 5.56 8.56 1.77
CA ARG A 59 5.90 8.11 3.13
C ARG A 59 4.79 7.23 3.65
N GLY A 60 5.13 6.17 4.34
CA GLY A 60 4.11 5.31 4.93
C GLY A 60 4.70 4.27 5.86
N MET A 61 3.84 3.75 6.70
CA MET A 61 4.15 2.67 7.63
C MET A 61 2.99 1.69 7.66
N LEU A 62 3.32 0.41 7.69
CA LEU A 62 2.42 -0.66 8.04
C LEU A 62 2.99 -1.35 9.28
N THR A 63 2.16 -1.56 10.28
CA THR A 63 2.47 -2.42 11.43
C THR A 63 1.49 -3.57 11.49
N VAL A 64 2.00 -4.78 11.77
CA VAL A 64 1.18 -5.99 11.94
C VAL A 64 1.59 -6.65 13.25
N GLY A 65 0.64 -6.79 14.15
CA GLY A 65 0.81 -7.47 15.44
C GLY A 65 0.72 -8.99 15.32
N ASN A 66 1.20 -9.70 16.34
CA ASN A 66 1.09 -11.16 16.43
C ASN A 66 -0.36 -11.65 16.46
N ASP A 67 -1.28 -10.81 16.90
CA ASP A 67 -2.73 -11.05 16.95
C ASP A 67 -3.46 -10.71 15.63
N GLY A 68 -2.70 -10.36 14.58
CA GLY A 68 -3.23 -9.94 13.29
C GLY A 68 -3.77 -8.52 13.25
N ARG A 69 -3.76 -7.76 14.34
CA ARG A 69 -4.11 -6.33 14.26
C ARG A 69 -3.09 -5.59 13.44
N TYR A 70 -3.57 -4.66 12.62
CA TYR A 70 -2.69 -3.84 11.79
C TYR A 70 -3.10 -2.37 11.83
N ALA A 71 -2.14 -1.50 11.54
CA ALA A 71 -2.36 -0.11 11.18
C ALA A 71 -1.52 0.23 9.95
N LEU A 72 -2.12 0.94 9.00
CA LEU A 72 -1.51 1.33 7.74
C LEU A 72 -1.68 2.82 7.53
N GLN A 73 -0.60 3.47 7.09
CA GLN A 73 -0.58 4.89 6.76
C GLN A 73 0.24 5.11 5.49
N ILE A 74 -0.33 5.85 4.54
CA ILE A 74 0.35 6.33 3.32
C ILE A 74 0.09 7.82 3.20
N TYR A 75 1.15 8.57 2.93
CA TYR A 75 1.10 10.00 2.73
C TYR A 75 1.83 10.39 1.44
N HIS A 76 1.24 11.33 0.71
CA HIS A 76 1.84 11.90 -0.49
C HIS A 76 3.19 12.56 -0.18
N THR A 77 4.11 12.54 -1.14
CA THR A 77 5.41 13.22 -1.04
C THR A 77 5.24 14.69 -0.70
N GLU A 78 4.33 15.38 -1.39
CA GLU A 78 4.06 16.80 -1.23
C GLU A 78 2.85 17.00 -0.33
N ARG A 79 3.09 17.49 0.86
CA ARG A 79 2.07 17.87 1.84
C ARG A 79 2.46 19.22 2.47
N PRO A 80 2.26 20.31 1.74
CA PRO A 80 2.51 21.64 2.30
C PRO A 80 1.62 21.86 3.54
N PRO A 81 2.13 22.53 4.57
CA PRO A 81 1.35 22.90 5.74
C PRO A 81 0.19 23.82 5.34
N PHE A 82 -0.78 23.98 6.23
CA PHE A 82 -1.76 25.04 6.11
C PHE A 82 -1.10 26.40 6.30
N GLU A 83 -1.58 27.40 5.59
CA GLU A 83 -1.24 28.78 5.87
C GLU A 83 -2.20 29.31 6.95
N GLY A 84 -1.67 29.60 8.14
CA GLY A 84 -2.45 30.07 9.27
C GLY A 84 -3.09 28.99 10.15
N ASP A 85 -4.28 29.28 10.71
CA ASP A 85 -4.96 28.36 11.60
C ASP A 85 -5.59 27.18 10.81
N PHE A 86 -5.20 25.97 11.18
CA PHE A 86 -5.76 24.72 10.65
C PHE A 86 -7.29 24.70 10.67
N ARG A 87 -7.93 25.25 11.71
CA ARG A 87 -9.40 25.24 11.84
C ARG A 87 -10.09 26.22 10.92
N ALA A 88 -9.37 27.21 10.40
CA ALA A 88 -9.86 28.23 9.48
C ALA A 88 -9.55 27.95 8.00
N ALA A 89 -8.92 26.79 7.73
CA ALA A 89 -8.55 26.42 6.37
C ALA A 89 -9.77 26.21 5.47
N GLU A 90 -9.60 26.54 4.22
CA GLU A 90 -10.66 26.43 3.20
C GLU A 90 -10.99 24.96 2.88
N ALA A 91 -12.23 24.67 2.49
CA ALA A 91 -12.70 23.33 2.17
C ALA A 91 -11.82 22.61 1.11
N GLN A 92 -11.28 23.38 0.15
CA GLN A 92 -10.41 22.85 -0.89
C GLN A 92 -9.06 22.37 -0.34
N GLU A 93 -8.54 23.02 0.71
CA GLU A 93 -7.29 22.60 1.38
C GLU A 93 -7.52 21.28 2.12
N TYR A 94 -8.63 21.15 2.85
CA TYR A 94 -9.00 19.88 3.50
C TYR A 94 -9.17 18.76 2.48
N LYS A 95 -9.86 19.03 1.37
CA LYS A 95 -10.03 18.05 0.30
C LYS A 95 -8.69 17.59 -0.27
N ARG A 96 -7.78 18.54 -0.55
CA ARG A 96 -6.44 18.23 -1.04
C ARG A 96 -5.67 17.34 -0.06
N LEU A 97 -5.70 17.65 1.23
CA LEU A 97 -4.99 16.88 2.25
C LEU A 97 -5.60 15.51 2.49
N LEU A 98 -6.93 15.39 2.45
CA LEU A 98 -7.61 14.11 2.57
C LEU A 98 -7.24 13.18 1.40
N LEU A 99 -7.21 13.71 0.17
CA LEU A 99 -6.83 12.94 -1.02
C LEU A 99 -5.32 12.61 -1.09
N ALA A 100 -4.50 13.33 -0.31
CA ALA A 100 -3.05 13.12 -0.23
C ALA A 100 -2.66 12.08 0.83
N MET A 101 -3.60 11.31 1.35
CA MET A 101 -3.33 10.23 2.32
C MET A 101 -4.27 9.05 2.14
N SER A 102 -3.82 7.89 2.62
CA SER A 102 -4.66 6.71 2.81
C SER A 102 -4.26 6.08 4.13
N THR A 103 -5.19 6.01 5.07
CA THR A 103 -4.95 5.39 6.37
C THR A 103 -6.09 4.45 6.69
N HIS A 104 -5.79 3.31 7.28
CA HIS A 104 -6.79 2.40 7.82
C HIS A 104 -6.16 1.43 8.82
N PHE A 105 -7.00 0.90 9.71
CA PHE A 105 -6.61 -0.12 10.67
C PHE A 105 -7.72 -1.15 10.85
N GLY A 106 -7.36 -2.28 11.45
CA GLY A 106 -8.28 -3.38 11.72
C GLY A 106 -7.54 -4.69 11.96
N THR A 107 -8.03 -5.78 11.40
CA THR A 107 -7.36 -7.08 11.44
C THR A 107 -6.99 -7.55 10.04
N LEU A 108 -5.86 -8.25 9.95
CA LEU A 108 -5.28 -8.79 8.73
C LEU A 108 -5.13 -10.31 8.89
N SER A 109 -5.57 -11.05 7.91
CA SER A 109 -5.33 -12.49 7.78
C SER A 109 -4.78 -12.83 6.39
N VAL A 110 -4.33 -14.06 6.22
CA VAL A 110 -3.99 -14.65 4.92
C VAL A 110 -4.92 -15.80 4.67
N GLU A 111 -5.76 -15.68 3.65
CA GLU A 111 -6.75 -16.67 3.26
C GLU A 111 -6.63 -16.93 1.76
N GLU A 112 -6.58 -18.20 1.36
CA GLU A 112 -6.53 -18.61 -0.06
C GLU A 112 -5.45 -17.84 -0.87
N GLY A 113 -4.30 -17.59 -0.24
CA GLY A 113 -3.19 -16.87 -0.88
C GLY A 113 -3.43 -15.37 -1.11
N LYS A 114 -4.36 -14.76 -0.40
CA LYS A 114 -4.64 -13.33 -0.43
C LYS A 114 -4.50 -12.71 0.95
N LEU A 115 -4.10 -11.45 1.00
CA LEU A 115 -4.27 -10.63 2.19
C LEU A 115 -5.74 -10.27 2.35
N VAL A 116 -6.29 -10.52 3.52
CA VAL A 116 -7.69 -10.19 3.85
C VAL A 116 -7.69 -9.13 4.95
N PHE A 117 -8.01 -7.92 4.56
CA PHE A 117 -8.12 -6.77 5.45
C PHE A 117 -9.55 -6.62 5.93
N HIS A 118 -9.82 -6.86 7.21
CA HIS A 118 -11.05 -6.47 7.89
C HIS A 118 -10.84 -5.06 8.44
N ILE A 119 -11.31 -4.06 7.71
CA ILE A 119 -11.06 -2.66 8.00
C ILE A 119 -12.04 -2.19 9.08
N THR A 120 -11.52 -1.75 10.23
CA THR A 120 -12.35 -1.19 11.31
C THR A 120 -12.71 0.26 11.00
N ALA A 121 -11.71 1.06 10.62
CA ALA A 121 -11.92 2.45 10.19
C ALA A 121 -10.81 2.90 9.24
N ALA A 122 -11.12 3.88 8.39
CA ALA A 122 -10.24 4.40 7.36
C ALA A 122 -10.37 5.91 7.17
N SER A 123 -9.36 6.54 6.52
CA SER A 123 -9.49 7.92 6.04
C SER A 123 -10.59 8.10 4.99
N ASN A 124 -10.94 7.02 4.27
CA ASN A 124 -12.14 6.96 3.43
C ASN A 124 -13.24 6.22 4.19
N PRO A 125 -14.29 6.92 4.70
CA PRO A 125 -15.34 6.30 5.50
C PRO A 125 -16.12 5.18 4.79
N GLN A 126 -16.09 5.14 3.46
CA GLN A 126 -16.71 4.06 2.68
C GLN A 126 -16.03 2.69 2.89
N TRP A 127 -14.86 2.67 3.51
CA TRP A 127 -14.13 1.44 3.82
C TRP A 127 -14.39 0.94 5.25
N ASP A 128 -15.01 1.74 6.09
CA ASP A 128 -15.31 1.37 7.47
C ASP A 128 -16.19 0.11 7.51
N GLY A 129 -15.80 -0.87 8.32
CA GLY A 129 -16.51 -2.14 8.45
C GLY A 129 -16.42 -3.06 7.23
N THR A 130 -15.63 -2.74 6.20
CA THR A 130 -15.52 -3.56 4.99
C THR A 130 -14.42 -4.60 5.07
N VAL A 131 -14.52 -5.60 4.18
CA VAL A 131 -13.50 -6.63 3.97
C VAL A 131 -12.92 -6.48 2.56
N GLN A 132 -11.60 -6.31 2.49
CA GLN A 132 -10.89 -6.23 1.20
C GLN A 132 -9.90 -7.39 1.06
N ARG A 133 -9.99 -8.12 -0.06
CA ARG A 133 -9.06 -9.18 -0.45
C ARG A 133 -8.09 -8.67 -1.48
N ARG A 134 -6.78 -8.79 -1.21
CA ARG A 134 -5.71 -8.23 -2.05
C ARG A 134 -4.74 -9.34 -2.44
N ALA A 135 -4.50 -9.50 -3.75
CA ALA A 135 -3.40 -10.33 -4.23
C ALA A 135 -2.07 -9.72 -3.76
N TYR A 136 -1.13 -10.54 -3.29
CA TYR A 136 0.15 -10.07 -2.77
C TYR A 136 1.31 -10.95 -3.18
N GLN A 137 2.50 -10.41 -3.02
CA GLN A 137 3.77 -11.12 -3.14
C GLN A 137 4.64 -10.74 -1.94
N LEU A 138 5.32 -11.72 -1.36
CA LEU A 138 6.33 -11.55 -0.33
C LEU A 138 7.62 -12.20 -0.81
N GLN A 139 8.66 -11.38 -1.01
CA GLN A 139 9.98 -11.85 -1.44
C GLN A 139 11.03 -11.30 -0.47
N GLY A 140 11.55 -12.17 0.41
CA GLY A 140 12.45 -11.74 1.49
C GLY A 140 11.80 -10.67 2.37
N ASP A 141 12.42 -9.51 2.43
CA ASP A 141 11.95 -8.36 3.21
C ASP A 141 11.06 -7.39 2.41
N VAL A 142 10.61 -7.77 1.20
CA VAL A 142 9.74 -6.92 0.36
C VAL A 142 8.36 -7.54 0.23
N LEU A 143 7.34 -6.80 0.65
CA LEU A 143 5.93 -7.12 0.54
C LEU A 143 5.27 -6.17 -0.46
N ALA A 144 4.54 -6.68 -1.44
CA ALA A 144 3.76 -5.86 -2.37
C ALA A 144 2.36 -6.45 -2.53
N TRP A 145 1.36 -5.58 -2.71
CA TRP A 145 0.00 -6.01 -3.01
C TRP A 145 -0.71 -5.09 -4.00
N ARG A 146 -1.76 -5.64 -4.59
CA ARG A 146 -2.70 -4.94 -5.50
C ARG A 146 -4.00 -4.69 -4.74
N VAL A 147 -4.44 -3.44 -4.73
CA VAL A 147 -5.78 -3.07 -4.21
C VAL A 147 -6.82 -3.40 -5.29
N PRO A 148 -8.09 -3.71 -4.93
CA PRO A 148 -9.14 -3.86 -5.92
C PRO A 148 -9.21 -2.66 -6.88
N PRO A 149 -9.56 -2.90 -8.18
CA PRO A 149 -9.61 -1.83 -9.16
C PRO A 149 -10.55 -0.69 -8.73
N ARG A 150 -10.16 0.54 -9.04
CA ARG A 150 -11.01 1.73 -8.92
C ARG A 150 -12.08 1.71 -10.01
N PRO A 151 -13.13 2.56 -9.93
CA PRO A 151 -14.18 2.65 -10.94
C PRO A 151 -13.67 2.95 -12.36
N ASP A 152 -12.54 3.68 -12.48
CA ASP A 152 -11.85 3.95 -13.75
C ASP A 152 -11.08 2.75 -14.30
N GLY A 153 -10.94 1.69 -13.50
CA GLY A 153 -10.22 0.46 -13.83
C GLY A 153 -8.76 0.48 -13.43
N ASP A 154 -8.26 1.58 -12.89
CA ASP A 154 -6.90 1.67 -12.37
C ASP A 154 -6.72 0.83 -11.12
N VAL A 155 -5.58 0.18 -11.00
CA VAL A 155 -5.24 -0.71 -9.89
C VAL A 155 -4.14 -0.09 -9.03
N PRO A 156 -4.45 0.34 -7.80
CA PRO A 156 -3.42 0.79 -6.87
C PRO A 156 -2.53 -0.37 -6.42
N ILE A 157 -1.22 -0.12 -6.35
CA ILE A 157 -0.20 -1.07 -5.90
C ILE A 157 0.61 -0.38 -4.80
N SER A 158 0.84 -1.10 -3.69
CA SER A 158 1.73 -0.62 -2.62
C SER A 158 2.87 -1.62 -2.42
N ALA A 159 4.08 -1.11 -2.25
CA ALA A 159 5.27 -1.90 -1.98
C ALA A 159 5.93 -1.44 -0.67
N TRP A 160 6.33 -2.38 0.15
CA TRP A 160 6.79 -2.19 1.52
C TRP A 160 8.08 -2.96 1.77
N ARG A 161 8.95 -2.41 2.59
CA ARG A 161 10.15 -3.08 3.08
C ARG A 161 10.05 -3.27 4.58
N ARG A 162 10.39 -4.46 5.05
CA ARG A 162 10.45 -4.76 6.48
C ARG A 162 11.49 -3.89 7.18
N LEU A 163 11.10 -3.30 8.29
CA LEU A 163 12.02 -2.65 9.22
C LEU A 163 12.61 -3.70 10.17
N ARG A 164 13.91 -3.60 10.42
CA ARG A 164 14.67 -4.46 11.34
C ARG A 164 14.93 -3.74 12.65
#